data_1d39f26ca8a9fedc39c44f7424dbcc08
#
_entry.id   1d39f26ca8a9fedc39c44f7424dbcc08
#
_cell.length_a   1.000
_cell.length_b   1.000
_cell.length_c   1.000
_cell.angle_alpha   90.00
_cell.angle_beta   90.00
_cell.angle_gamma   90.00
#
_symmetry.space_group_name_H-M   'P 1'
#
loop_
_entity.id
_entity.type
_entity.pdbx_description
1 polymer ?
#
loop_
_entity_poly.entity_id
_entity_poly.type
_entity_poly.pdbx_seq_one_letter_code
_entity_poly.pdbx_strand_id
1 'polypeptide(L)'
;MAFIGLQGANLVVASESTKVTVVNFRTNFNTVGIGALLAVIGTFIIAILYVKHVKGSILIGIVATWVLGIICQLTGLYKVDAAAGFYSLIPSWRSFDVTAISLTFGQCFNLKGLNINILDFIVIMCSFLFVDMFDTLGTLIGVANKAKMLDENGRLPRIKQALLADAIATSAGAILGTSTTTTFVESSSGVAEGGRTGLSSVVTGFLFLIAIIFAPVFTTIPGFATAPALIFVGFLMVSAVVEIDFNDLT
;
A
#
# COMPACT_ATOMS: atom_id res chain seq x y z
N MET A 1 -6.95 -1.31 5.19
CA MET A 1 -6.40 -0.16 4.45
C MET A 1 -6.42 1.14 5.24
N ALA A 2 -7.57 1.68 5.64
CA ALA A 2 -7.59 2.93 6.43
C ALA A 2 -6.72 2.88 7.70
N PHE A 3 -6.75 1.78 8.45
CA PHE A 3 -5.94 1.59 9.64
C PHE A 3 -4.43 1.59 9.34
N ILE A 4 -4.01 0.93 8.26
CA ILE A 4 -2.62 0.94 7.80
C ILE A 4 -2.19 2.37 7.41
N GLY A 5 -3.09 3.12 6.76
CA GLY A 5 -2.88 4.54 6.47
C GLY A 5 -2.70 5.37 7.75
N LEU A 6 -3.52 5.17 8.77
CA LEU A 6 -3.40 5.85 10.06
C LEU A 6 -2.07 5.54 10.77
N GLN A 7 -1.60 4.29 10.68
CA GLN A 7 -0.27 3.91 11.18
C GLN A 7 0.86 4.52 10.33
N GLY A 8 0.76 4.48 9.00
CA GLY A 8 1.73 5.10 8.10
C GLY A 8 1.85 6.62 8.26
N ALA A 9 0.75 7.27 8.65
CA ALA A 9 0.72 8.68 9.03
C ALA A 9 1.29 8.95 10.44
N ASN A 10 1.60 7.92 11.22
CA ASN A 10 1.89 8.01 12.65
C ASN A 10 0.78 8.69 13.48
N LEU A 11 -0.46 8.69 12.98
CA LEU A 11 -1.62 9.14 13.76
C LEU A 11 -1.96 8.12 14.85
N VAL A 12 -1.78 6.84 14.53
CA VAL A 12 -1.98 5.73 15.43
C VAL A 12 -0.66 4.98 15.59
N VAL A 13 -0.22 4.81 16.82
CA VAL A 13 1.04 4.16 17.18
C VAL A 13 0.78 2.97 18.11
N ALA A 14 1.71 2.00 18.11
CA ALA A 14 1.63 0.86 19.01
C ALA A 14 1.79 1.30 20.48
N SER A 15 1.03 0.66 21.37
CA SER A 15 1.09 0.87 22.81
C SER A 15 1.10 -0.48 23.51
N GLU A 16 1.94 -0.64 24.54
CA GLU A 16 2.01 -1.88 25.30
C GLU A 16 0.72 -2.17 26.09
N SER A 17 0.06 -1.13 26.58
CA SER A 17 -1.15 -1.25 27.43
C SER A 17 -2.43 -1.45 26.63
N THR A 18 -2.63 -0.68 25.53
CA THR A 18 -3.88 -0.67 24.76
C THR A 18 -3.72 -1.24 23.36
N LYS A 19 -2.55 -1.80 23.02
CA LYS A 19 -2.12 -2.25 21.67
C LYS A 19 -1.99 -1.08 20.68
N VAL A 20 -2.87 -0.10 20.74
CA VAL A 20 -2.90 1.07 19.85
C VAL A 20 -3.25 2.33 20.65
N THR A 21 -2.57 3.42 20.35
CA THR A 21 -2.86 4.75 20.93
C THR A 21 -2.67 5.84 19.88
N VAL A 22 -3.20 7.02 20.16
CA VAL A 22 -2.99 8.20 19.32
C VAL A 22 -1.64 8.80 19.64
N VAL A 23 -0.95 9.31 18.62
CA VAL A 23 0.36 9.96 18.80
C VAL A 23 0.29 11.13 19.79
N ASN A 24 1.32 11.26 20.60
CA ASN A 24 1.46 12.42 21.47
C ASN A 24 2.03 13.62 20.69
N PHE A 25 1.14 14.47 20.19
CA PHE A 25 1.51 15.66 19.39
C PHE A 25 2.41 16.63 20.13
N ARG A 26 2.32 16.71 21.46
CA ARG A 26 3.01 17.72 22.25
C ARG A 26 4.49 17.42 22.42
N THR A 27 4.84 16.15 22.54
CA THR A 27 6.22 15.72 22.86
C THR A 27 7.13 15.69 21.63
N ASN A 28 6.57 15.35 20.43
CA ASN A 28 7.34 15.15 19.20
C ASN A 28 6.75 15.91 18.00
N PHE A 29 6.34 17.16 18.21
CA PHE A 29 5.64 17.93 17.17
C PHE A 29 6.48 18.08 15.89
N ASN A 30 7.77 18.39 16.02
CA ASN A 30 8.65 18.69 14.87
C ASN A 30 9.08 17.45 14.05
N THR A 31 8.71 16.26 14.47
CA THR A 31 9.01 15.00 13.77
C THR A 31 7.69 14.28 13.41
N VAL A 32 7.13 13.54 14.37
CA VAL A 32 5.93 12.72 14.17
C VAL A 32 4.68 13.60 14.05
N GLY A 33 4.53 14.63 14.90
CA GLY A 33 3.32 15.45 14.95
C GLY A 33 3.06 16.23 13.66
N ILE A 34 4.11 16.81 13.06
CA ILE A 34 3.96 17.55 11.81
C ILE A 34 3.61 16.61 10.65
N GLY A 35 4.20 15.40 10.60
CA GLY A 35 3.85 14.38 9.61
C GLY A 35 2.38 13.94 9.71
N ALA A 36 1.92 13.69 10.93
CA ALA A 36 0.52 13.33 11.19
C ALA A 36 -0.46 14.45 10.79
N LEU A 37 -0.12 15.70 11.08
CA LEU A 37 -0.92 16.86 10.68
C LEU A 37 -0.97 17.00 9.16
N LEU A 38 0.17 16.86 8.47
CA LEU A 38 0.24 16.89 7.01
C LEU A 38 -0.58 15.76 6.38
N ALA A 39 -0.58 14.58 6.98
CA ALA A 39 -1.41 13.47 6.51
C ALA A 39 -2.91 13.77 6.62
N VAL A 40 -3.36 14.41 7.70
CA VAL A 40 -4.75 14.85 7.84
C VAL A 40 -5.10 15.88 6.75
N ILE A 41 -4.25 16.90 6.56
CA ILE A 41 -4.44 17.90 5.51
C ILE A 41 -4.48 17.23 4.13
N GLY A 42 -3.58 16.29 3.86
CA GLY A 42 -3.54 15.53 2.62
C GLY A 42 -4.82 14.73 2.36
N THR A 43 -5.40 14.13 3.41
CA THR A 43 -6.67 13.42 3.32
C THR A 43 -7.81 14.36 2.88
N PHE A 44 -7.87 15.57 3.47
CA PHE A 44 -8.85 16.58 3.04
C PHE A 44 -8.61 17.06 1.61
N ILE A 45 -7.34 17.24 1.19
CA ILE A 45 -7.02 17.61 -0.20
C ILE A 45 -7.53 16.54 -1.16
N ILE A 46 -7.25 15.26 -0.90
CA ILE A 46 -7.74 14.15 -1.73
C ILE A 46 -9.27 14.13 -1.77
N ALA A 47 -9.93 14.27 -0.63
CA ALA A 47 -11.39 14.25 -0.53
C ALA A 47 -12.01 15.40 -1.36
N ILE A 48 -11.49 16.61 -1.25
CA ILE A 48 -11.98 17.77 -2.02
C ILE A 48 -11.77 17.57 -3.53
N LEU A 49 -10.59 17.11 -3.95
CA LEU A 49 -10.30 16.83 -5.35
C LEU A 49 -11.19 15.72 -5.92
N TYR A 50 -11.45 14.69 -5.12
CA TYR A 50 -12.33 13.59 -5.51
C TYR A 50 -13.77 14.05 -5.70
N VAL A 51 -14.32 14.84 -4.76
CA VAL A 51 -15.67 15.42 -4.87
C VAL A 51 -15.78 16.34 -6.06
N LYS A 52 -14.71 17.04 -6.41
CA LYS A 52 -14.66 17.88 -7.65
C LYS A 52 -14.44 17.07 -8.93
N HIS A 53 -14.44 15.74 -8.85
CA HIS A 53 -14.23 14.85 -10.00
C HIS A 53 -12.92 15.11 -10.78
N VAL A 54 -11.88 15.55 -10.08
CA VAL A 54 -10.56 15.76 -10.70
C VAL A 54 -9.91 14.39 -10.96
N LYS A 55 -9.59 14.09 -12.22
CA LYS A 55 -8.90 12.86 -12.60
C LYS A 55 -7.52 12.78 -11.92
N GLY A 56 -7.20 11.63 -11.33
CA GLY A 56 -5.94 11.44 -10.63
C GLY A 56 -5.87 12.16 -9.26
N SER A 57 -7.02 12.47 -8.63
CA SER A 57 -7.12 13.15 -7.34
C SER A 57 -6.22 12.56 -6.25
N ILE A 58 -6.07 11.23 -6.22
CA ILE A 58 -5.22 10.52 -5.25
C ILE A 58 -3.74 10.86 -5.49
N LEU A 59 -3.27 10.78 -6.74
CA LEU A 59 -1.88 11.09 -7.08
C LEU A 59 -1.55 12.56 -6.80
N ILE A 60 -2.44 13.46 -7.20
CA ILE A 60 -2.29 14.90 -6.95
C ILE A 60 -2.24 15.16 -5.45
N GLY A 61 -3.06 14.48 -4.66
CA GLY A 61 -3.06 14.61 -3.21
C GLY A 61 -1.76 14.11 -2.56
N ILE A 62 -1.20 12.99 -3.01
CA ILE A 62 0.10 12.49 -2.54
C ILE A 62 1.20 13.53 -2.84
N VAL A 63 1.28 14.00 -4.07
CA VAL A 63 2.29 14.98 -4.49
C VAL A 63 2.12 16.31 -3.72
N ALA A 64 0.89 16.80 -3.57
CA ALA A 64 0.61 18.02 -2.81
C ALA A 64 1.04 17.88 -1.34
N THR A 65 0.73 16.76 -0.71
CA THR A 65 1.15 16.50 0.69
C THR A 65 2.66 16.40 0.82
N TRP A 66 3.33 15.78 -0.15
CA TRP A 66 4.79 15.71 -0.18
C TRP A 66 5.43 17.09 -0.35
N VAL A 67 4.93 17.91 -1.27
CA VAL A 67 5.39 19.30 -1.46
C VAL A 67 5.19 20.12 -0.20
N LEU A 68 4.05 20.01 0.48
CA LEU A 68 3.82 20.66 1.78
C LEU A 68 4.85 20.18 2.82
N GLY A 69 5.20 18.89 2.83
CA GLY A 69 6.25 18.34 3.68
C GLY A 69 7.61 18.97 3.40
N ILE A 70 7.99 19.12 2.12
CA ILE A 70 9.24 19.80 1.71
C ILE A 70 9.26 21.26 2.20
N ILE A 71 8.15 21.98 2.06
CA ILE A 71 8.02 23.35 2.57
C ILE A 71 8.22 23.38 4.10
N CYS A 72 7.62 22.45 4.83
CA CYS A 72 7.81 22.31 6.27
C CYS A 72 9.26 21.99 6.65
N GLN A 73 9.96 21.21 5.84
CA GLN A 73 11.40 20.95 6.04
C GLN A 73 12.24 22.21 5.81
N LEU A 74 11.97 22.98 4.76
CA LEU A 74 12.69 24.22 4.45
C LEU A 74 12.44 25.32 5.50
N THR A 75 11.26 25.38 6.09
CA THR A 75 10.91 26.32 7.17
C THR A 75 11.42 25.88 8.55
N GLY A 76 12.02 24.68 8.65
CA GLY A 76 12.54 24.15 9.91
C GLY A 76 11.48 23.56 10.85
N LEU A 77 10.22 23.50 10.42
CA LEU A 77 9.14 22.85 11.16
C LEU A 77 9.31 21.32 11.20
N TYR A 78 9.78 20.73 10.09
CA TYR A 78 10.12 19.31 10.01
C TYR A 78 11.62 19.15 10.22
N LYS A 79 12.02 18.42 11.26
CA LYS A 79 13.42 18.11 11.54
C LYS A 79 13.79 16.73 11.00
N VAL A 80 14.87 16.70 10.23
CA VAL A 80 15.44 15.44 9.73
C VAL A 80 16.21 14.79 10.87
N ASP A 81 15.83 13.58 11.23
CA ASP A 81 16.53 12.73 12.21
C ASP A 81 16.59 11.30 11.65
N ALA A 82 17.70 10.98 11.03
CA ALA A 82 17.91 9.66 10.42
C ALA A 82 17.95 8.52 11.45
N ALA A 83 18.34 8.80 12.69
CA ALA A 83 18.36 7.80 13.77
C ALA A 83 16.94 7.43 14.22
N ALA A 84 16.00 8.38 14.13
CA ALA A 84 14.59 8.16 14.42
C ALA A 84 13.75 7.75 13.19
N GLY A 85 14.38 7.55 12.01
CA GLY A 85 13.71 7.15 10.78
C GLY A 85 13.09 8.30 9.98
N PHE A 86 13.41 9.57 10.31
CA PHE A 86 12.92 10.75 9.60
C PHE A 86 13.98 11.24 8.60
N TYR A 87 13.84 10.79 7.35
CA TYR A 87 14.77 11.14 6.29
C TYR A 87 14.41 12.48 5.62
N SER A 88 15.37 13.03 4.85
CA SER A 88 15.14 14.22 4.04
C SER A 88 14.06 13.94 2.99
N LEU A 89 13.12 14.89 2.87
CA LEU A 89 12.00 14.83 1.92
C LEU A 89 12.40 15.36 0.54
N ILE A 90 13.60 15.98 0.44
CA ILE A 90 14.11 16.52 -0.81
C ILE A 90 14.68 15.38 -1.65
N PRO A 91 14.18 15.18 -2.88
CA PRO A 91 14.65 14.11 -3.74
C PRO A 91 16.15 14.26 -4.01
N SER A 92 16.93 13.27 -3.66
CA SER A 92 18.35 13.19 -4.06
C SER A 92 18.45 12.21 -5.21
N TRP A 93 18.91 12.68 -6.37
CA TRP A 93 19.16 11.81 -7.50
C TRP A 93 20.41 10.98 -7.22
N ARG A 94 20.19 9.78 -6.66
CA ARG A 94 21.25 8.77 -6.56
C ARG A 94 21.19 7.90 -7.81
N SER A 95 22.35 7.50 -8.32
CA SER A 95 22.40 6.52 -9.41
C SER A 95 21.72 5.23 -8.95
N PHE A 96 20.88 4.66 -9.81
CA PHE A 96 20.24 3.37 -9.57
C PHE A 96 21.34 2.30 -9.45
N ASP A 97 21.39 1.63 -8.30
CA ASP A 97 22.37 0.58 -8.04
C ASP A 97 21.76 -0.79 -8.40
N VAL A 98 22.10 -1.27 -9.58
CA VAL A 98 21.65 -2.58 -10.08
C VAL A 98 22.21 -3.72 -9.21
N THR A 99 23.32 -3.50 -8.50
CA THR A 99 23.94 -4.55 -7.67
C THR A 99 23.06 -4.90 -6.48
N ALA A 100 22.21 -3.97 -6.00
CA ALA A 100 21.25 -4.23 -4.94
C ALA A 100 20.25 -5.34 -5.31
N ILE A 101 19.88 -5.46 -6.59
CA ILE A 101 18.98 -6.53 -7.06
C ILE A 101 19.67 -7.89 -6.95
N SER A 102 20.96 -7.97 -7.25
CA SER A 102 21.71 -9.21 -7.18
C SER A 102 21.84 -9.78 -5.75
N LEU A 103 21.73 -8.92 -4.74
CA LEU A 103 21.78 -9.32 -3.34
C LEU A 103 20.52 -10.08 -2.89
N THR A 104 19.38 -9.80 -3.51
CA THR A 104 18.09 -10.41 -3.17
C THR A 104 17.69 -11.53 -4.11
N PHE A 105 18.19 -11.51 -5.35
CA PHE A 105 17.84 -12.48 -6.38
C PHE A 105 18.24 -13.89 -5.97
N GLY A 106 17.28 -14.81 -6.02
CA GLY A 106 17.51 -16.23 -5.72
C GLY A 106 17.79 -16.57 -4.26
N GLN A 107 17.69 -15.62 -3.32
CA GLN A 107 17.91 -15.88 -1.91
C GLN A 107 16.92 -16.88 -1.30
N CYS A 108 15.75 -17.06 -1.93
CA CYS A 108 14.77 -18.08 -1.54
C CYS A 108 15.34 -19.52 -1.60
N PHE A 109 16.40 -19.75 -2.40
CA PHE A 109 17.08 -21.05 -2.50
C PHE A 109 18.25 -21.18 -1.51
N ASN A 110 18.63 -20.10 -0.84
CA ASN A 110 19.74 -20.10 0.11
C ASN A 110 19.29 -20.54 1.49
N LEU A 111 19.16 -21.84 1.70
CA LEU A 111 18.77 -22.45 2.98
C LEU A 111 19.92 -22.55 4.00
N LYS A 112 21.11 -22.02 3.71
CA LYS A 112 22.26 -22.08 4.58
C LYS A 112 22.03 -21.22 5.83
N GLY A 113 22.00 -21.86 7.01
CA GLY A 113 21.83 -21.18 8.29
C GLY A 113 20.40 -21.16 8.85
N LEU A 114 19.42 -21.71 8.16
CA LEU A 114 18.07 -21.87 8.64
C LEU A 114 18.00 -23.08 9.62
N ASN A 115 18.19 -22.84 10.90
CA ASN A 115 17.87 -23.80 11.96
C ASN A 115 16.37 -23.73 12.31
N ILE A 116 15.51 -24.07 11.37
CA ILE A 116 14.05 -24.07 11.56
C ILE A 116 13.59 -25.52 11.71
N ASN A 117 12.82 -25.79 12.77
CA ASN A 117 12.10 -27.05 12.89
C ASN A 117 11.11 -27.21 11.76
N ILE A 118 10.98 -28.43 11.22
CA ILE A 118 10.03 -28.73 10.15
C ILE A 118 8.59 -28.38 10.52
N LEU A 119 8.20 -28.58 11.79
CA LEU A 119 6.87 -28.22 12.28
C LEU A 119 6.65 -26.71 12.25
N ASP A 120 7.63 -25.92 12.73
CA ASP A 120 7.55 -24.46 12.72
C ASP A 120 7.48 -23.93 11.28
N PHE A 121 8.24 -24.52 10.36
CA PHE A 121 8.22 -24.18 8.95
C PHE A 121 6.84 -24.42 8.34
N ILE A 122 6.20 -25.57 8.59
CA ILE A 122 4.86 -25.90 8.06
C ILE A 122 3.82 -24.93 8.66
N VAL A 123 3.87 -24.64 9.95
CA VAL A 123 2.93 -23.73 10.62
C VAL A 123 3.05 -22.32 10.04
N ILE A 124 4.27 -21.81 9.88
CA ILE A 124 4.52 -20.48 9.28
C ILE A 124 4.06 -20.45 7.84
N MET A 125 4.40 -21.47 7.05
CA MET A 125 3.98 -21.58 5.64
C MET A 125 2.46 -21.58 5.50
N CYS A 126 1.77 -22.40 6.32
CA CYS A 126 0.29 -22.43 6.30
C CYS A 126 -0.31 -21.09 6.73
N SER A 127 0.27 -20.45 7.75
CA SER A 127 -0.21 -19.13 8.20
C SER A 127 -0.10 -18.07 7.11
N PHE A 128 1.03 -17.98 6.43
CA PHE A 128 1.20 -17.07 5.29
C PHE A 128 0.27 -17.40 4.12
N LEU A 129 0.12 -18.70 3.79
CA LEU A 129 -0.79 -19.15 2.75
C LEU A 129 -2.24 -18.72 3.04
N PHE A 130 -2.72 -18.89 4.27
CA PHE A 130 -4.08 -18.48 4.64
C PHE A 130 -4.23 -16.95 4.56
N VAL A 131 -3.28 -16.19 5.07
CA VAL A 131 -3.35 -14.73 5.03
C VAL A 131 -3.37 -14.24 3.58
N ASP A 132 -2.47 -14.73 2.73
CA ASP A 132 -2.35 -14.34 1.32
C ASP A 132 -3.62 -14.72 0.54
N MET A 133 -4.16 -15.93 0.76
CA MET A 133 -5.38 -16.39 0.11
C MET A 133 -6.59 -15.53 0.48
N PHE A 134 -6.79 -15.21 1.76
CA PHE A 134 -7.94 -14.38 2.17
C PHE A 134 -7.79 -12.93 1.73
N ASP A 135 -6.58 -12.38 1.74
CA ASP A 135 -6.32 -11.02 1.25
C ASP A 135 -6.61 -10.94 -0.26
N THR A 136 -6.08 -11.88 -1.04
CA THR A 136 -6.32 -11.95 -2.49
C THR A 136 -7.80 -12.15 -2.82
N LEU A 137 -8.50 -13.07 -2.13
CA LEU A 137 -9.94 -13.29 -2.37
C LEU A 137 -10.76 -12.04 -2.04
N GLY A 138 -10.48 -11.40 -0.90
CA GLY A 138 -11.19 -10.18 -0.49
C GLY A 138 -10.99 -9.03 -1.47
N THR A 139 -9.76 -8.82 -1.92
CA THR A 139 -9.42 -7.76 -2.89
C THR A 139 -9.98 -8.05 -4.28
N LEU A 140 -9.88 -9.31 -4.76
CA LEU A 140 -10.44 -9.69 -6.06
C LEU A 140 -11.96 -9.47 -6.12
N ILE A 141 -12.68 -9.92 -5.09
CA ILE A 141 -14.14 -9.73 -5.03
C ILE A 141 -14.49 -8.25 -4.95
N GLY A 142 -13.79 -7.47 -4.09
CA GLY A 142 -14.02 -6.05 -3.94
C GLY A 142 -13.78 -5.25 -5.22
N VAL A 143 -12.68 -5.52 -5.92
CA VAL A 143 -12.35 -4.87 -7.20
C VAL A 143 -13.32 -5.32 -8.32
N ALA A 144 -13.66 -6.62 -8.36
CA ALA A 144 -14.57 -7.18 -9.36
C ALA A 144 -15.99 -6.64 -9.20
N ASN A 145 -16.47 -6.46 -7.97
CA ASN A 145 -17.76 -5.81 -7.70
C ASN A 145 -17.77 -4.38 -8.25
N LYS A 146 -16.76 -3.60 -7.97
CA LYS A 146 -16.62 -2.23 -8.47
C LYS A 146 -16.49 -2.18 -10.00
N ALA A 147 -15.86 -3.18 -10.62
CA ALA A 147 -15.76 -3.35 -12.06
C ALA A 147 -17.06 -3.83 -12.72
N LYS A 148 -18.08 -4.23 -11.94
CA LYS A 148 -19.30 -4.91 -12.41
C LYS A 148 -18.99 -6.18 -13.20
N MET A 149 -18.02 -6.97 -12.72
CA MET A 149 -17.58 -8.24 -13.33
C MET A 149 -18.14 -9.47 -12.60
N LEU A 150 -18.90 -9.29 -11.52
CA LEU A 150 -19.60 -10.38 -10.84
C LEU A 150 -20.82 -10.82 -11.66
N ASP A 151 -21.11 -12.12 -11.63
CA ASP A 151 -22.33 -12.69 -12.22
C ASP A 151 -23.56 -12.39 -11.33
N GLU A 152 -24.75 -12.80 -11.78
CA GLU A 152 -26.02 -12.60 -11.07
C GLU A 152 -26.04 -13.27 -9.68
N ASN A 153 -25.17 -14.25 -9.45
CA ASN A 153 -25.02 -14.95 -8.16
C ASN A 153 -23.89 -14.37 -7.29
N GLY A 154 -23.35 -13.22 -7.64
CA GLY A 154 -22.24 -12.59 -6.90
C GLY A 154 -20.90 -13.31 -7.04
N ARG A 155 -20.74 -14.22 -8.00
CA ARG A 155 -19.51 -14.99 -8.21
C ARG A 155 -18.63 -14.32 -9.27
N LEU A 156 -17.33 -14.37 -9.04
CA LEU A 156 -16.36 -13.88 -10.02
C LEU A 156 -16.11 -14.96 -11.09
N PRO A 157 -16.46 -14.71 -12.36
CA PRO A 157 -16.13 -15.62 -13.46
C PRO A 157 -14.60 -15.79 -13.53
N ARG A 158 -14.15 -17.03 -13.76
CA ARG A 158 -12.74 -17.37 -13.91
C ARG A 158 -11.86 -17.09 -12.67
N ILE A 159 -12.42 -17.13 -11.46
CA ILE A 159 -11.67 -16.91 -10.21
C ILE A 159 -10.46 -17.85 -10.09
N LYS A 160 -10.56 -19.10 -10.55
CA LYS A 160 -9.45 -20.07 -10.55
C LYS A 160 -8.24 -19.58 -11.37
N GLN A 161 -8.50 -18.93 -12.50
CA GLN A 161 -7.43 -18.40 -13.35
C GLN A 161 -6.79 -17.17 -12.74
N ALA A 162 -7.58 -16.32 -12.06
CA ALA A 162 -7.06 -15.14 -11.35
C ALA A 162 -6.16 -15.58 -10.18
N LEU A 163 -6.61 -16.54 -9.35
CA LEU A 163 -5.79 -17.08 -8.25
C LEU A 163 -4.53 -17.79 -8.75
N LEU A 164 -4.61 -18.51 -9.88
CA LEU A 164 -3.41 -19.12 -10.47
C LEU A 164 -2.40 -18.08 -10.96
N ALA A 165 -2.88 -16.99 -11.56
CA ALA A 165 -2.01 -15.89 -11.99
C ALA A 165 -1.32 -15.21 -10.79
N ASP A 166 -2.04 -15.01 -9.70
CA ASP A 166 -1.54 -14.47 -8.43
C ASP A 166 -0.44 -15.37 -7.83
N ALA A 167 -0.72 -16.69 -7.74
CA ALA A 167 0.25 -17.66 -7.23
C ALA A 167 1.54 -17.74 -8.09
N ILE A 168 1.41 -17.66 -9.42
CA ILE A 168 2.57 -17.62 -10.31
C ILE A 168 3.36 -16.32 -10.11
N ALA A 169 2.68 -15.19 -9.98
CA ALA A 169 3.32 -13.89 -9.75
C ALA A 169 4.05 -13.85 -8.40
N THR A 170 3.44 -14.37 -7.33
CA THR A 170 4.06 -14.49 -6.00
C THR A 170 5.29 -15.40 -6.04
N SER A 171 5.23 -16.54 -6.75
CA SER A 171 6.36 -17.45 -6.91
C SER A 171 7.51 -16.79 -7.68
N ALA A 172 7.20 -16.05 -8.76
CA ALA A 172 8.19 -15.28 -9.50
C ALA A 172 8.80 -14.17 -8.64
N GLY A 173 7.98 -13.47 -7.85
CA GLY A 173 8.43 -12.45 -6.90
C GLY A 173 9.40 -13.01 -5.85
N ALA A 174 9.13 -14.19 -5.32
CA ALA A 174 10.03 -14.86 -4.37
C ALA A 174 11.40 -15.16 -4.98
N ILE A 175 11.47 -15.58 -6.26
CA ILE A 175 12.73 -15.80 -6.98
C ILE A 175 13.47 -14.47 -7.18
N LEU A 176 12.76 -13.40 -7.52
CA LEU A 176 13.33 -12.06 -7.69
C LEU A 176 13.75 -11.42 -6.35
N GLY A 177 13.31 -11.98 -5.22
CA GLY A 177 13.62 -11.46 -3.89
C GLY A 177 12.76 -10.27 -3.50
N THR A 178 11.55 -10.15 -4.07
CA THR A 178 10.53 -9.16 -3.67
C THR A 178 9.62 -9.72 -2.59
N SER A 179 8.83 -8.86 -1.94
CA SER A 179 7.72 -9.32 -1.10
C SER A 179 6.65 -10.00 -1.96
N THR A 180 5.65 -10.62 -1.30
CA THR A 180 4.54 -11.28 -2.01
C THR A 180 3.90 -10.33 -3.04
N THR A 181 3.60 -10.87 -4.22
CA THR A 181 2.92 -10.14 -5.29
C THR A 181 1.45 -10.54 -5.25
N THR A 182 0.64 -9.71 -4.63
CA THR A 182 -0.79 -9.96 -4.45
C THR A 182 -1.64 -8.94 -5.19
N THR A 183 -2.94 -9.19 -5.25
CA THR A 183 -3.91 -8.25 -5.84
C THR A 183 -4.06 -7.02 -4.94
N PHE A 184 -3.80 -5.82 -5.46
CA PHE A 184 -3.90 -4.58 -4.70
C PHE A 184 -5.29 -3.96 -4.80
N VAL A 185 -5.79 -3.50 -3.65
CA VAL A 185 -7.07 -2.78 -3.54
C VAL A 185 -7.05 -1.45 -4.31
N GLU A 186 -5.88 -0.82 -4.42
CA GLU A 186 -5.65 0.41 -5.17
C GLU A 186 -6.04 0.27 -6.65
N SER A 187 -6.05 -0.96 -7.19
CA SER A 187 -6.57 -1.27 -8.51
C SER A 187 -8.02 -0.81 -8.70
N SER A 188 -8.79 -0.72 -7.61
CA SER A 188 -10.16 -0.20 -7.63
C SER A 188 -10.26 1.24 -8.12
N SER A 189 -9.21 2.05 -7.91
CA SER A 189 -9.15 3.42 -8.43
C SER A 189 -8.96 3.44 -9.94
N GLY A 190 -8.08 2.58 -10.46
CA GLY A 190 -7.90 2.40 -11.90
C GLY A 190 -9.16 1.89 -12.61
N VAL A 191 -9.89 0.98 -11.96
CA VAL A 191 -11.19 0.48 -12.45
C VAL A 191 -12.24 1.60 -12.47
N ALA A 192 -12.25 2.48 -11.47
CA ALA A 192 -13.16 3.62 -11.41
C ALA A 192 -12.92 4.64 -12.57
N GLU A 193 -11.66 4.79 -12.99
CA GLU A 193 -11.25 5.61 -14.14
C GLU A 193 -11.46 4.90 -15.50
N GLY A 194 -11.96 3.66 -15.50
CA GLY A 194 -12.31 2.91 -16.71
C GLY A 194 -11.31 1.82 -17.13
N GLY A 195 -10.27 1.57 -16.35
CA GLY A 195 -9.29 0.50 -16.59
C GLY A 195 -9.84 -0.88 -16.25
N ARG A 196 -10.55 -1.52 -17.20
CA ARG A 196 -11.24 -2.81 -16.97
C ARG A 196 -10.72 -3.95 -17.85
N THR A 197 -9.63 -3.75 -18.54
CA THR A 197 -9.08 -4.73 -19.48
C THR A 197 -7.67 -5.15 -19.08
N GLY A 198 -7.24 -6.33 -19.52
CA GLY A 198 -5.86 -6.80 -19.30
C GLY A 198 -4.79 -5.86 -19.88
N LEU A 199 -5.16 -5.04 -20.87
CA LEU A 199 -4.24 -4.05 -21.43
C LEU A 199 -3.83 -3.00 -20.38
N SER A 200 -4.77 -2.54 -19.53
CA SER A 200 -4.44 -1.62 -18.43
C SER A 200 -3.45 -2.24 -17.45
N SER A 201 -3.57 -3.53 -17.15
CA SER A 201 -2.60 -4.25 -16.29
C SER A 201 -1.21 -4.34 -16.92
N VAL A 202 -1.14 -4.60 -18.24
CA VAL A 202 0.15 -4.63 -18.97
C VAL A 202 0.81 -3.25 -18.95
N VAL A 203 0.05 -2.18 -19.20
CA VAL A 203 0.55 -0.81 -19.14
C VAL A 203 1.04 -0.47 -17.73
N THR A 204 0.28 -0.85 -16.70
CA THR A 204 0.71 -0.66 -15.30
C THR A 204 2.01 -1.39 -15.01
N GLY A 205 2.15 -2.65 -15.43
CA GLY A 205 3.40 -3.41 -15.29
C GLY A 205 4.59 -2.74 -15.98
N PHE A 206 4.37 -2.21 -17.19
CA PHE A 206 5.41 -1.47 -17.91
C PHE A 206 5.80 -0.16 -17.19
N LEU A 207 4.82 0.55 -16.63
CA LEU A 207 5.09 1.75 -15.82
C LEU A 207 5.86 1.42 -14.55
N PHE A 208 5.60 0.27 -13.91
CA PHE A 208 6.42 -0.19 -12.78
C PHE A 208 7.88 -0.45 -13.19
N LEU A 209 8.13 -1.04 -14.37
CA LEU A 209 9.50 -1.21 -14.87
C LEU A 209 10.21 0.15 -15.07
N ILE A 210 9.51 1.13 -15.62
CA ILE A 210 10.05 2.50 -15.74
C ILE A 210 10.29 3.11 -14.35
N ALA A 211 9.37 2.89 -13.40
CA ALA A 211 9.47 3.40 -12.05
C ALA A 211 10.72 2.89 -11.29
N ILE A 212 11.26 1.72 -11.65
CA ILE A 212 12.52 1.22 -11.09
C ILE A 212 13.66 2.21 -11.34
N ILE A 213 13.72 2.84 -12.50
CA ILE A 213 14.74 3.84 -12.84
C ILE A 213 14.60 5.08 -11.94
N PHE A 214 13.36 5.42 -11.59
CA PHE A 214 13.01 6.54 -10.70
C PHE A 214 12.92 6.14 -9.22
N ALA A 215 13.30 4.91 -8.87
CA ALA A 215 13.24 4.42 -7.49
C ALA A 215 13.88 5.37 -6.47
N PRO A 216 15.05 6.00 -6.74
CA PRO A 216 15.64 6.96 -5.79
C PRO A 216 14.75 8.16 -5.47
N VAL A 217 13.88 8.57 -6.41
CA VAL A 217 12.90 9.65 -6.19
C VAL A 217 11.69 9.13 -5.42
N PHE A 218 11.14 7.99 -5.82
CA PHE A 218 9.96 7.42 -5.16
C PHE A 218 10.22 7.00 -3.71
N THR A 219 11.43 6.54 -3.39
CA THR A 219 11.80 6.16 -2.01
C THR A 219 11.94 7.38 -1.07
N THR A 220 12.01 8.59 -1.60
CA THR A 220 12.01 9.82 -0.78
C THR A 220 10.60 10.26 -0.39
N ILE A 221 9.56 9.72 -1.00
CA ILE A 221 8.17 10.03 -0.63
C ILE A 221 7.89 9.44 0.75
N PRO A 222 7.60 10.29 1.75
CA PRO A 222 7.43 9.81 3.12
C PRO A 222 6.09 9.11 3.32
N GLY A 223 6.02 8.23 4.32
CA GLY A 223 4.81 7.51 4.67
C GLY A 223 3.61 8.41 4.97
N PHE A 224 3.82 9.58 5.56
CA PHE A 224 2.73 10.53 5.82
C PHE A 224 2.16 11.17 4.54
N ALA A 225 2.87 11.15 3.41
CA ALA A 225 2.35 11.65 2.14
C ALA A 225 1.52 10.58 1.40
N THR A 226 1.84 9.30 1.57
CA THR A 226 1.08 8.18 0.98
C THR A 226 -0.10 7.74 1.85
N ALA A 227 0.00 7.94 3.16
CA ALA A 227 -1.04 7.59 4.13
C ALA A 227 -2.44 8.16 3.81
N PRO A 228 -2.58 9.43 3.39
CA PRO A 228 -3.86 10.00 2.96
C PRO A 228 -4.57 9.19 1.89
N ALA A 229 -3.82 8.67 0.92
CA ALA A 229 -4.36 7.83 -0.14
C ALA A 229 -4.93 6.52 0.42
N LEU A 230 -4.17 5.86 1.32
CA LEU A 230 -4.62 4.61 1.96
C LEU A 230 -5.85 4.83 2.85
N ILE A 231 -5.89 5.93 3.61
CA ILE A 231 -7.05 6.31 4.44
C ILE A 231 -8.27 6.51 3.54
N PHE A 232 -8.10 7.27 2.46
CA PHE A 232 -9.20 7.61 1.55
C PHE A 232 -9.70 6.39 0.78
N VAL A 233 -8.81 5.54 0.26
CA VAL A 233 -9.18 4.28 -0.39
C VAL A 233 -9.89 3.35 0.59
N GLY A 234 -9.38 3.25 1.83
CA GLY A 234 -10.05 2.49 2.88
C GLY A 234 -11.47 3.00 3.18
N PHE A 235 -11.67 4.32 3.19
CA PHE A 235 -13.00 4.93 3.34
C PHE A 235 -13.94 4.56 2.17
N LEU A 236 -13.44 4.62 0.94
CA LEU A 236 -14.23 4.21 -0.24
C LEU A 236 -14.65 2.74 -0.21
N MET A 237 -13.84 1.89 0.43
CA MET A 237 -14.16 0.47 0.57
C MET A 237 -15.21 0.19 1.65
N VAL A 238 -15.32 1.03 2.68
CA VAL A 238 -16.36 0.88 3.71
C VAL A 238 -17.75 0.96 3.10
N SER A 239 -17.93 1.65 1.99
CA SER A 239 -19.22 1.71 1.29
C SER A 239 -19.72 0.34 0.84
N ALA A 240 -18.82 -0.61 0.55
CA ALA A 240 -19.21 -1.98 0.18
C ALA A 240 -19.85 -2.76 1.36
N VAL A 241 -19.56 -2.37 2.60
CA VAL A 241 -20.16 -3.00 3.80
C VAL A 241 -21.66 -2.72 3.88
N VAL A 242 -22.13 -1.60 3.34
CA VAL A 242 -23.56 -1.23 3.33
C VAL A 242 -24.37 -2.17 2.42
N GLU A 243 -23.72 -2.83 1.45
CA GLU A 243 -24.36 -3.78 0.54
C GLU A 243 -24.54 -5.18 1.17
N ILE A 244 -23.94 -5.41 2.35
CA ILE A 244 -24.05 -6.70 3.06
C ILE A 244 -25.38 -6.71 3.84
N ASP A 245 -26.24 -7.68 3.52
CA ASP A 245 -27.44 -7.94 4.34
C ASP A 245 -27.06 -8.72 5.61
N PHE A 246 -26.95 -7.99 6.72
CA PHE A 246 -26.65 -8.58 8.04
C PHE A 246 -27.82 -9.36 8.65
N ASN A 247 -29.01 -9.33 8.06
CA ASN A 247 -30.17 -10.09 8.52
C ASN A 247 -30.20 -11.49 7.90
N ASP A 248 -29.49 -11.71 6.81
CA ASP A 248 -29.34 -13.05 6.20
C ASP A 248 -28.18 -13.79 6.89
N LEU A 249 -28.55 -14.58 7.90
CA LEU A 249 -27.62 -15.41 8.69
C LEU A 249 -27.49 -16.84 8.16
N THR A 250 -27.94 -17.11 6.91
CA THR A 250 -27.87 -18.45 6.29
C THR A 250 -26.74 -18.56 5.28
#